data_3f0a59f6439d444459da4e317680ca33
#
_entry.id   3f0a59f6439d444459da4e317680ca33
#
_cell.length_a   1.000
_cell.length_b   1.000
_cell.length_c   1.000
_cell.angle_alpha   90.00
_cell.angle_beta   90.00
_cell.angle_gamma   90.00
#
_symmetry.space_group_name_H-M   'P 1'
#
loop_
_entity.id
_entity.type
_entity.pdbx_description
1 polymer ?
#
loop_
_entity_poly.entity_id
_entity_poly.type
_entity_poly.pdbx_seq_one_letter_code
_entity_poly.pdbx_strand_id
1 'polypeptide(L)'
;MKLIANETAYARKCLEQNYIDRQKPYKSIRSVVRYLNRICHINNIDDIYCSILTYIDSTGKDVEIDKETVLTMMNESNPYNSIENITISQKELDIIHSFGYPYSYRKILFTMLVHYKVKLLLYPDNDNKRVEINVSEIMKDAHVSMSVDKRIEMLTTFEEDGLGEIPNGGKQAKYFYMDFIDEEQQEVGVVVEDFFDFYLYYEQLEKGGRLIYCQECGKLVLAKGNKTIYCSKCAKDIKLQQTNMSKKRV
;
A
#
# COMPACT_ATOMS: atom_id res chain seq x y z
N MET A 1 -1.52 3.68 -6.95
CA MET A 1 -0.05 3.64 -6.71
C MET A 1 0.11 3.11 -5.31
N LYS A 2 0.82 2.00 -5.10
CA LYS A 2 1.04 1.51 -3.73
C LYS A 2 1.90 2.50 -2.96
N LEU A 3 1.48 2.82 -1.75
CA LEU A 3 2.22 3.64 -0.82
C LEU A 3 3.50 2.89 -0.41
N ILE A 4 4.69 3.46 -0.65
CA ILE A 4 5.94 2.90 -0.16
C ILE A 4 6.33 3.62 1.13
N ALA A 5 5.80 3.12 2.24
CA ALA A 5 6.14 3.58 3.57
C ALA A 5 7.46 2.96 4.05
N ASN A 6 7.71 1.70 3.67
CA ASN A 6 8.93 0.96 4.00
C ASN A 6 9.58 0.42 2.72
N GLU A 7 10.65 1.06 2.27
CA GLU A 7 11.37 0.68 1.05
C GLU A 7 12.06 -0.68 1.19
N THR A 8 12.56 -1.03 2.39
CA THR A 8 13.16 -2.34 2.65
C THR A 8 12.14 -3.46 2.47
N ALA A 9 10.98 -3.35 3.11
CA ALA A 9 9.91 -4.35 2.99
C ALA A 9 9.40 -4.43 1.54
N TYR A 10 9.28 -3.29 0.85
CA TYR A 10 8.87 -3.26 -0.55
C TYR A 10 9.89 -3.92 -1.47
N ALA A 11 11.17 -3.60 -1.34
CA ALA A 11 12.23 -4.16 -2.17
C ALA A 11 12.38 -5.67 -1.95
N ARG A 12 12.36 -6.13 -0.68
CA ARG A 12 12.36 -7.57 -0.37
C ARG A 12 11.21 -8.29 -1.04
N LYS A 13 9.99 -7.76 -0.93
CA LYS A 13 8.82 -8.35 -1.60
C LYS A 13 8.98 -8.37 -3.13
N CYS A 14 9.56 -7.34 -3.74
CA CYS A 14 9.86 -7.32 -5.16
C CYS A 14 10.79 -8.48 -5.55
N LEU A 15 11.86 -8.69 -4.78
CA LEU A 15 12.86 -9.74 -5.05
C LEU A 15 12.31 -11.15 -4.76
N GLU A 16 11.69 -11.37 -3.60
CA GLU A 16 11.22 -12.68 -3.15
C GLU A 16 10.03 -13.20 -3.97
N GLN A 17 9.17 -12.30 -4.45
CA GLN A 17 7.95 -12.66 -5.19
C GLN A 17 8.05 -12.39 -6.69
N ASN A 18 9.22 -12.00 -7.19
CA ASN A 18 9.43 -11.57 -8.57
C ASN A 18 8.36 -10.54 -8.99
N TYR A 19 8.07 -9.59 -8.09
CA TYR A 19 7.00 -8.62 -8.27
C TYR A 19 7.54 -7.33 -8.86
N ILE A 20 6.89 -6.83 -9.91
CA ILE A 20 7.12 -5.49 -10.46
C ILE A 20 5.77 -4.79 -10.70
N ASP A 21 5.66 -3.52 -10.33
CA ASP A 21 4.45 -2.74 -10.56
C ASP A 21 4.23 -2.53 -12.07
N ARG A 22 3.11 -3.04 -12.59
CA ARG A 22 2.81 -2.99 -14.03
C ARG A 22 2.61 -1.58 -14.58
N GLN A 23 2.13 -0.65 -13.73
CA GLN A 23 1.86 0.73 -14.15
C GLN A 23 3.09 1.64 -13.98
N LYS A 24 3.93 1.34 -13.01
CA LYS A 24 5.11 2.12 -12.65
C LYS A 24 6.31 1.21 -12.34
N PRO A 25 6.82 0.46 -13.34
CA PRO A 25 7.89 -0.51 -13.12
C PRO A 25 9.16 0.11 -12.54
N TYR A 26 9.50 1.32 -12.97
CA TYR A 26 10.66 2.06 -12.45
C TYR A 26 10.58 2.34 -10.94
N LYS A 27 9.39 2.41 -10.35
CA LYS A 27 9.23 2.55 -8.91
C LYS A 27 9.70 1.29 -8.16
N SER A 28 9.38 0.12 -8.67
CA SER A 28 9.85 -1.16 -8.11
C SER A 28 11.36 -1.29 -8.28
N ILE A 29 11.88 -1.01 -9.47
CA ILE A 29 13.31 -1.06 -9.78
C ILE A 29 14.08 -0.10 -8.89
N ARG A 30 13.65 1.16 -8.77
CA ARG A 30 14.26 2.16 -7.88
C ARG A 30 14.36 1.68 -6.44
N SER A 31 13.28 1.09 -5.90
CA SER A 31 13.31 0.58 -4.53
C SER A 31 14.29 -0.58 -4.37
N VAL A 32 14.39 -1.48 -5.35
CA VAL A 32 15.37 -2.57 -5.34
C VAL A 32 16.80 -2.03 -5.46
N VAL A 33 17.07 -1.08 -6.37
CA VAL A 33 18.39 -0.42 -6.49
C VAL A 33 18.83 0.19 -5.17
N ARG A 34 17.96 0.98 -4.54
CA ARG A 34 18.26 1.66 -3.26
C ARG A 34 18.44 0.66 -2.12
N TYR A 35 17.67 -0.43 -2.11
CA TYR A 35 17.84 -1.52 -1.14
C TYR A 35 19.21 -2.20 -1.28
N LEU A 36 19.60 -2.58 -2.50
CA LEU A 36 20.89 -3.20 -2.76
C LEU A 36 22.04 -2.27 -2.38
N ASN A 37 21.95 -0.98 -2.71
CA ASN A 37 22.98 0.00 -2.41
C ASN A 37 23.04 0.35 -0.91
N ARG A 38 21.92 0.74 -0.29
CA ARG A 38 21.91 1.33 1.06
C ARG A 38 21.81 0.30 2.19
N ILE A 39 21.17 -0.84 1.95
CA ILE A 39 20.95 -1.86 2.97
C ILE A 39 21.90 -3.05 2.79
N CYS A 40 22.08 -3.51 1.55
CA CYS A 40 23.03 -4.59 1.25
C CYS A 40 24.47 -4.09 1.05
N HIS A 41 24.69 -2.75 1.05
CA HIS A 41 26.00 -2.10 0.91
C HIS A 41 26.74 -2.45 -0.37
N ILE A 42 26.04 -2.76 -1.44
CA ILE A 42 26.63 -2.99 -2.76
C ILE A 42 26.88 -1.61 -3.41
N ASN A 43 28.13 -1.24 -3.56
CA ASN A 43 28.51 0.08 -4.09
C ASN A 43 28.97 0.04 -5.56
N ASN A 44 29.24 -1.16 -6.08
CA ASN A 44 29.64 -1.33 -7.47
C ASN A 44 28.42 -1.25 -8.37
N ILE A 45 28.43 -0.32 -9.33
CA ILE A 45 27.33 -0.10 -10.28
C ILE A 45 27.10 -1.34 -11.18
N ASP A 46 28.17 -2.04 -11.58
CA ASP A 46 28.05 -3.22 -12.46
C ASP A 46 27.31 -4.36 -11.74
N ASP A 47 27.61 -4.59 -10.45
CA ASP A 47 26.97 -5.61 -9.64
C ASP A 47 25.48 -5.31 -9.44
N ILE A 48 25.14 -4.05 -9.14
CA ILE A 48 23.76 -3.62 -9.00
C ILE A 48 23.01 -3.74 -10.34
N TYR A 49 23.64 -3.27 -11.43
CA TYR A 49 23.03 -3.31 -12.76
C TYR A 49 22.73 -4.76 -13.20
N CYS A 50 23.70 -5.67 -13.03
CA CYS A 50 23.49 -7.10 -13.30
C CYS A 50 22.38 -7.70 -12.43
N SER A 51 22.32 -7.35 -11.13
CA SER A 51 21.26 -7.78 -10.22
C SER A 51 19.89 -7.28 -10.66
N ILE A 52 19.79 -6.04 -11.14
CA ILE A 52 18.54 -5.47 -11.65
C ILE A 52 18.09 -6.14 -12.95
N LEU A 53 18.99 -6.41 -13.89
CA LEU A 53 18.64 -7.17 -15.09
C LEU A 53 18.11 -8.56 -14.73
N THR A 54 18.79 -9.28 -13.85
CA THR A 54 18.34 -10.60 -13.35
C THR A 54 16.96 -10.51 -12.68
N TYR A 55 16.73 -9.47 -11.87
CA TYR A 55 15.43 -9.25 -11.24
C TYR A 55 14.33 -8.99 -12.28
N ILE A 56 14.58 -8.12 -13.28
CA ILE A 56 13.61 -7.84 -14.35
C ILE A 56 13.27 -9.13 -15.10
N ASP A 57 14.26 -9.89 -15.51
CA ASP A 57 14.07 -11.18 -16.21
C ASP A 57 13.22 -12.14 -15.38
N SER A 58 13.46 -12.24 -14.07
CA SER A 58 12.69 -13.10 -13.16
C SER A 58 11.21 -12.74 -13.07
N THR A 59 10.87 -11.46 -13.33
CA THR A 59 9.47 -11.00 -13.33
C THR A 59 8.70 -11.39 -14.59
N GLY A 60 9.39 -11.81 -15.65
CA GLY A 60 8.82 -12.06 -16.97
C GLY A 60 8.20 -10.80 -17.61
N LYS A 61 8.69 -9.61 -17.25
CA LYS A 61 8.25 -8.33 -17.79
C LYS A 61 9.32 -7.74 -18.70
N ASP A 62 8.86 -7.21 -19.83
CA ASP A 62 9.71 -6.43 -20.73
C ASP A 62 9.81 -4.98 -20.18
N VAL A 63 10.94 -4.69 -19.52
CA VAL A 63 11.26 -3.37 -18.99
C VAL A 63 12.70 -3.06 -19.36
N GLU A 64 12.87 -2.07 -20.21
CA GLU A 64 14.20 -1.58 -20.58
C GLU A 64 14.73 -0.63 -19.51
N ILE A 65 15.97 -0.80 -19.10
CA ILE A 65 16.69 0.10 -18.22
C ILE A 65 18.17 0.14 -18.60
N ASP A 66 18.76 1.31 -18.58
CA ASP A 66 20.18 1.49 -18.80
C ASP A 66 20.94 1.69 -17.49
N LYS A 67 22.27 1.56 -17.57
CA LYS A 67 23.15 1.67 -16.43
C LYS A 67 23.18 3.08 -15.85
N GLU A 68 23.00 4.12 -16.68
CA GLU A 68 22.97 5.53 -16.24
C GLU A 68 21.74 5.81 -15.39
N THR A 69 20.59 5.28 -15.77
CA THR A 69 19.36 5.34 -14.97
C THR A 69 19.53 4.65 -13.62
N VAL A 70 20.17 3.47 -13.56
CA VAL A 70 20.47 2.78 -12.31
C VAL A 70 21.41 3.61 -11.44
N LEU A 71 22.47 4.20 -12.02
CA LEU A 71 23.39 5.08 -11.31
C LEU A 71 22.69 6.32 -10.71
N THR A 72 21.76 6.90 -11.48
CA THR A 72 20.93 8.01 -10.99
C THR A 72 20.09 7.58 -9.78
N MET A 73 19.47 6.42 -9.81
CA MET A 73 18.69 5.87 -8.68
C MET A 73 19.56 5.58 -7.44
N MET A 74 20.80 5.12 -7.62
CA MET A 74 21.76 4.92 -6.53
C MET A 74 22.12 6.23 -5.82
N ASN A 75 22.32 7.29 -6.59
CA ASN A 75 22.80 8.59 -6.12
C ASN A 75 21.68 9.53 -5.64
N GLU A 76 20.42 9.06 -5.62
CA GLU A 76 19.32 9.88 -5.13
C GLU A 76 19.54 10.32 -3.67
N SER A 77 19.42 11.63 -3.43
CA SER A 77 19.59 12.24 -2.10
C SER A 77 18.37 12.04 -1.18
N ASN A 78 17.22 11.68 -1.73
CA ASN A 78 15.99 11.50 -0.95
C ASN A 78 16.19 10.50 0.20
N PRO A 79 15.62 10.77 1.39
CA PRO A 79 15.71 9.84 2.51
C PRO A 79 15.14 8.45 2.12
N TYR A 80 15.70 7.42 2.76
CA TYR A 80 15.21 6.05 2.59
C TYR A 80 14.02 5.83 3.52
N ASN A 81 12.87 5.48 2.96
CA ASN A 81 11.64 5.32 3.73
C ASN A 81 11.70 4.03 4.57
N SER A 82 11.59 4.17 5.89
CA SER A 82 11.70 3.04 6.83
C SER A 82 10.57 2.98 7.86
N ILE A 83 9.38 3.48 7.51
CA ILE A 83 8.21 3.43 8.40
C ILE A 83 7.78 1.97 8.54
N GLU A 84 7.92 1.42 9.75
CA GLU A 84 7.58 0.03 10.05
C GLU A 84 6.09 -0.15 10.28
N ASN A 85 5.46 0.79 10.98
CA ASN A 85 4.04 0.78 11.25
C ASN A 85 3.50 2.20 11.42
N ILE A 86 2.18 2.31 11.39
CA ILE A 86 1.44 3.51 11.82
C ILE A 86 0.32 3.09 12.75
N THR A 87 0.00 3.97 13.69
CA THR A 87 -1.13 3.81 14.60
C THR A 87 -2.31 4.66 14.15
N ILE A 88 -3.46 4.05 14.02
CA ILE A 88 -4.75 4.71 13.91
C ILE A 88 -5.37 4.69 15.31
N SER A 89 -5.70 5.86 15.86
CA SER A 89 -6.28 5.93 17.20
C SER A 89 -7.74 5.50 17.23
N GLN A 90 -8.23 5.13 18.41
CA GLN A 90 -9.66 4.82 18.59
C GLN A 90 -10.52 6.03 18.25
N LYS A 91 -10.11 7.22 18.64
CA LYS A 91 -10.79 8.48 18.33
C LYS A 91 -10.97 8.71 16.82
N GLU A 92 -9.94 8.42 16.02
CA GLU A 92 -10.03 8.50 14.57
C GLU A 92 -10.99 7.47 13.97
N LEU A 93 -11.02 6.25 14.51
CA LEU A 93 -12.00 5.23 14.12
C LEU A 93 -13.42 5.63 14.51
N ASP A 94 -13.62 6.21 15.68
CA ASP A 94 -14.92 6.69 16.14
C ASP A 94 -15.44 7.82 15.24
N ILE A 95 -14.58 8.72 14.80
CA ILE A 95 -14.93 9.76 13.83
C ILE A 95 -15.40 9.11 12.51
N ILE A 96 -14.65 8.15 11.97
CA ILE A 96 -15.04 7.43 10.74
C ILE A 96 -16.42 6.76 10.88
N HIS A 97 -16.78 6.29 12.07
CA HIS A 97 -18.04 5.60 12.32
C HIS A 97 -19.20 6.55 12.69
N SER A 98 -18.93 7.75 13.22
CA SER A 98 -19.95 8.65 13.79
C SER A 98 -20.97 9.16 12.77
N PHE A 99 -20.60 9.31 11.50
CA PHE A 99 -21.44 9.90 10.47
C PHE A 99 -22.40 8.92 9.78
N GLY A 100 -22.38 7.63 10.13
CA GLY A 100 -23.26 6.63 9.53
C GLY A 100 -23.04 6.36 8.04
N TYR A 101 -21.88 6.70 7.51
CA TYR A 101 -21.56 6.50 6.09
C TYR A 101 -21.67 5.06 5.62
N PRO A 102 -21.91 4.83 4.31
CA PRO A 102 -21.79 3.51 3.71
C PRO A 102 -20.40 2.91 3.96
N TYR A 103 -20.34 1.59 4.06
CA TYR A 103 -19.09 0.85 4.27
C TYR A 103 -17.96 1.26 3.32
N SER A 104 -18.26 1.51 2.04
CA SER A 104 -17.27 1.93 1.06
C SER A 104 -16.66 3.29 1.37
N TYR A 105 -17.45 4.25 1.87
CA TYR A 105 -17.01 5.60 2.25
C TYR A 105 -16.10 5.52 3.49
N ARG A 106 -16.51 4.77 4.51
CA ARG A 106 -15.70 4.56 5.72
C ARG A 106 -14.37 3.88 5.40
N LYS A 107 -14.38 2.88 4.52
CA LYS A 107 -13.15 2.22 4.04
C LYS A 107 -12.21 3.17 3.30
N ILE A 108 -12.77 4.08 2.50
CA ILE A 108 -12.00 5.13 1.82
C ILE A 108 -11.40 6.11 2.83
N LEU A 109 -12.17 6.58 3.82
CA LEU A 109 -11.67 7.46 4.88
C LEU A 109 -10.53 6.81 5.65
N PHE A 110 -10.66 5.55 6.06
CA PHE A 110 -9.58 4.80 6.71
C PHE A 110 -8.33 4.75 5.82
N THR A 111 -8.50 4.46 4.53
CA THR A 111 -7.41 4.41 3.56
C THR A 111 -6.74 5.77 3.38
N MET A 112 -7.52 6.86 3.33
CA MET A 112 -7.01 8.23 3.30
C MET A 112 -6.18 8.53 4.55
N LEU A 113 -6.67 8.16 5.73
CA LEU A 113 -5.99 8.37 7.00
C LEU A 113 -4.63 7.66 7.05
N VAL A 114 -4.55 6.41 6.58
CA VAL A 114 -3.27 5.68 6.44
C VAL A 114 -2.30 6.45 5.55
N HIS A 115 -2.74 6.88 4.36
CA HIS A 115 -1.91 7.66 3.44
C HIS A 115 -1.45 8.99 4.05
N TYR A 116 -2.33 9.66 4.76
CA TYR A 116 -2.03 10.93 5.41
C TYR A 116 -0.94 10.75 6.47
N LYS A 117 -1.13 9.82 7.42
CA LYS A 117 -0.17 9.57 8.50
C LYS A 117 1.21 9.15 7.96
N VAL A 118 1.26 8.30 6.94
CA VAL A 118 2.52 7.96 6.29
C VAL A 118 3.18 9.19 5.67
N LYS A 119 2.43 10.05 5.01
CA LYS A 119 3.00 11.27 4.41
C LYS A 119 3.51 12.26 5.46
N LEU A 120 2.82 12.42 6.60
CA LEU A 120 3.32 13.22 7.70
C LEU A 120 4.67 12.73 8.22
N LEU A 121 4.83 11.41 8.37
CA LEU A 121 6.08 10.81 8.81
C LEU A 121 7.20 10.93 7.77
N LEU A 122 6.86 10.89 6.47
CA LEU A 122 7.84 11.04 5.39
C LEU A 122 8.27 12.48 5.15
N TYR A 123 7.44 13.45 5.50
CA TYR A 123 7.65 14.87 5.25
C TYR A 123 7.36 15.69 6.53
N PRO A 124 8.14 15.49 7.61
CA PRO A 124 7.88 16.13 8.91
C PRO A 124 7.99 17.66 8.86
N ASP A 125 8.80 18.21 7.95
CA ASP A 125 9.03 19.64 7.78
C ASP A 125 7.92 20.35 6.96
N ASN A 126 6.82 19.66 6.67
CA ASN A 126 5.70 20.28 5.97
C ASN A 126 4.87 21.13 6.94
N ASP A 127 5.26 22.41 7.08
CA ASP A 127 4.67 23.38 8.02
C ASP A 127 3.14 23.54 7.90
N ASN A 128 2.57 23.19 6.75
CA ASN A 128 1.15 23.39 6.51
C ASN A 128 0.26 22.24 6.98
N LYS A 129 0.83 21.11 7.47
CA LYS A 129 0.08 19.88 7.84
C LYS A 129 -0.99 19.45 6.82
N ARG A 130 -1.08 20.12 5.68
CA ARG A 130 -1.97 19.81 4.59
C ARG A 130 -1.30 18.80 3.68
N VAL A 131 -1.77 17.57 3.75
CA VAL A 131 -1.25 16.48 2.93
C VAL A 131 -2.21 16.25 1.78
N GLU A 132 -1.75 16.58 0.58
CA GLU A 132 -2.49 16.29 -0.64
C GLU A 132 -2.65 14.78 -0.85
N ILE A 133 -3.88 14.30 -0.89
CA ILE A 133 -4.21 12.89 -1.07
C ILE A 133 -4.85 12.70 -2.45
N ASN A 134 -4.22 11.87 -3.28
CA ASN A 134 -4.78 11.53 -4.59
C ASN A 134 -5.92 10.52 -4.45
N VAL A 135 -7.15 10.98 -4.59
CA VAL A 135 -8.36 10.17 -4.38
C VAL A 135 -8.41 8.94 -5.30
N SER A 136 -7.90 9.03 -6.52
CA SER A 136 -7.86 7.88 -7.44
C SER A 136 -6.90 6.79 -6.96
N GLU A 137 -5.81 7.16 -6.32
CA GLU A 137 -4.88 6.20 -5.69
C GLU A 137 -5.51 5.57 -4.44
N ILE A 138 -6.15 6.38 -3.60
CA ILE A 138 -6.88 5.92 -2.42
C ILE A 138 -7.93 4.86 -2.80
N MET A 139 -8.74 5.12 -3.82
CA MET A 139 -9.77 4.18 -4.25
C MET A 139 -9.18 2.84 -4.71
N LYS A 140 -8.03 2.86 -5.40
CA LYS A 140 -7.32 1.64 -5.80
C LYS A 140 -6.82 0.87 -4.57
N ASP A 141 -6.20 1.58 -3.62
CA ASP A 141 -5.65 0.97 -2.41
C ASP A 141 -6.76 0.50 -1.44
N ALA A 142 -7.91 1.18 -1.43
CA ALA A 142 -9.11 0.74 -0.70
C ALA A 142 -9.85 -0.43 -1.38
N HIS A 143 -9.47 -0.81 -2.60
CA HIS A 143 -10.23 -1.76 -3.42
C HIS A 143 -11.71 -1.40 -3.56
N VAL A 144 -11.98 -0.10 -3.77
CA VAL A 144 -13.32 0.45 -4.01
C VAL A 144 -13.37 1.03 -5.41
N SER A 145 -14.47 0.77 -6.13
CA SER A 145 -14.74 1.35 -7.44
C SER A 145 -16.05 2.12 -7.40
N MET A 146 -16.03 3.36 -7.91
CA MET A 146 -17.23 4.19 -8.07
C MET A 146 -17.09 5.13 -9.26
N SER A 147 -18.21 5.65 -9.76
CA SER A 147 -18.22 6.66 -10.83
C SER A 147 -17.61 7.98 -10.35
N VAL A 148 -17.26 8.85 -11.29
CA VAL A 148 -16.73 10.17 -10.98
C VAL A 148 -17.73 10.98 -10.17
N ASP A 149 -19.03 10.95 -10.55
CA ASP A 149 -20.08 11.71 -9.86
C ASP A 149 -20.24 11.26 -8.40
N LYS A 150 -20.29 9.95 -8.14
CA LYS A 150 -20.32 9.40 -6.77
C LYS A 150 -19.09 9.75 -5.96
N ARG A 151 -17.93 9.87 -6.61
CA ARG A 151 -16.69 10.29 -5.93
C ARG A 151 -16.77 11.77 -5.53
N ILE A 152 -17.28 12.61 -6.41
CA ILE A 152 -17.50 14.04 -6.10
C ILE A 152 -18.49 14.16 -4.95
N GLU A 153 -19.65 13.51 -5.04
CA GLU A 153 -20.67 13.46 -3.99
C GLU A 153 -20.07 13.05 -2.64
N MET A 154 -19.33 11.95 -2.60
CA MET A 154 -18.66 11.45 -1.38
C MET A 154 -17.72 12.49 -0.78
N LEU A 155 -16.85 13.12 -1.61
CA LEU A 155 -15.89 14.09 -1.10
C LEU A 155 -16.56 15.39 -0.66
N THR A 156 -17.62 15.84 -1.35
CA THR A 156 -18.44 16.98 -0.91
C THR A 156 -19.10 16.69 0.44
N THR A 157 -19.64 15.46 0.62
CA THR A 157 -20.18 15.03 1.92
C THR A 157 -19.10 15.08 3.02
N PHE A 158 -17.90 14.62 2.76
CA PHE A 158 -16.80 14.67 3.74
C PHE A 158 -16.40 16.11 4.07
N GLU A 159 -16.42 17.02 3.09
CA GLU A 159 -16.14 18.45 3.30
C GLU A 159 -17.25 19.12 4.11
N GLU A 160 -18.52 18.88 3.79
CA GLU A 160 -19.68 19.40 4.53
C GLU A 160 -19.71 18.93 5.99
N ASP A 161 -19.27 17.70 6.25
CA ASP A 161 -19.17 17.13 7.59
C ASP A 161 -17.87 17.54 8.34
N GLY A 162 -17.04 18.41 7.72
CA GLY A 162 -15.85 18.97 8.36
C GLY A 162 -14.67 17.98 8.48
N LEU A 163 -14.66 16.92 7.66
CA LEU A 163 -13.55 15.93 7.68
C LEU A 163 -12.34 16.39 6.86
N GLY A 164 -12.47 17.47 6.09
CA GLY A 164 -11.40 18.03 5.30
C GLY A 164 -11.89 18.96 4.21
N GLU A 165 -11.01 19.32 3.28
CA GLU A 165 -11.26 20.29 2.22
C GLU A 165 -10.97 19.73 0.83
N ILE A 166 -11.77 20.12 -0.17
CA ILE A 166 -11.52 19.88 -1.59
C ILE A 166 -10.80 21.10 -2.18
N PRO A 167 -9.51 21.01 -2.58
CA PRO A 167 -8.80 22.16 -3.11
C PRO A 167 -9.42 22.65 -4.42
N ASN A 168 -9.47 23.98 -4.59
CA ASN A 168 -9.90 24.68 -5.82
C ASN A 168 -11.34 24.41 -6.29
N GLY A 169 -12.28 24.21 -5.35
CA GLY A 169 -13.71 24.15 -5.67
C GLY A 169 -14.14 22.93 -6.49
N GLY A 170 -13.42 21.84 -6.40
CA GLY A 170 -13.96 20.49 -6.58
C GLY A 170 -14.30 19.98 -7.98
N LYS A 171 -14.09 20.72 -9.07
CA LYS A 171 -14.52 20.27 -10.42
C LYS A 171 -13.95 18.93 -10.90
N GLN A 172 -12.87 18.41 -10.29
CA GLN A 172 -12.27 17.13 -10.65
C GLN A 172 -12.14 16.14 -9.48
N ALA A 173 -12.46 16.54 -8.24
CA ALA A 173 -12.37 15.68 -7.03
C ALA A 173 -11.10 14.79 -7.02
N LYS A 174 -9.95 15.39 -7.39
CA LYS A 174 -8.69 14.67 -7.58
C LYS A 174 -7.91 14.57 -6.29
N TYR A 175 -8.03 15.57 -5.43
CA TYR A 175 -7.29 15.72 -4.19
C TYR A 175 -8.22 16.05 -3.04
N PHE A 176 -7.83 15.69 -1.82
CA PHE A 176 -8.54 15.98 -0.59
C PHE A 176 -7.54 16.26 0.52
N TYR A 177 -7.76 17.29 1.34
CA TYR A 177 -6.96 17.62 2.51
C TYR A 177 -7.74 17.19 3.76
N MET A 178 -7.16 16.33 4.59
CA MET A 178 -7.82 15.80 5.79
C MET A 178 -7.53 16.68 7.00
N ASP A 179 -8.56 16.90 7.85
CA ASP A 179 -8.47 17.75 9.04
C ASP A 179 -8.72 16.99 10.37
N PHE A 180 -9.22 15.74 10.33
CA PHE A 180 -9.58 14.99 11.54
C PHE A 180 -8.46 14.06 12.05
N ILE A 181 -7.28 14.58 12.29
CA ILE A 181 -6.16 13.77 12.74
C ILE A 181 -5.99 13.88 14.26
N ASP A 182 -5.88 12.75 14.93
CA ASP A 182 -5.55 12.70 16.35
C ASP A 182 -4.02 12.69 16.52
N GLU A 183 -3.47 13.87 16.83
CA GLU A 183 -2.02 14.04 17.03
C GLU A 183 -1.55 13.41 18.36
N GLU A 184 -2.40 13.36 19.36
CA GLU A 184 -2.05 12.86 20.68
C GLU A 184 -2.01 11.34 20.77
N GLN A 185 -2.74 10.63 19.88
CA GLN A 185 -2.79 9.16 19.76
C GLN A 185 -2.92 8.43 21.11
N GLN A 186 -3.74 8.96 22.03
CA GLN A 186 -3.82 8.48 23.41
C GLN A 186 -4.31 7.04 23.52
N GLU A 187 -5.19 6.61 22.62
CA GLU A 187 -5.77 5.27 22.61
C GLU A 187 -5.56 4.60 21.26
N VAL A 188 -4.92 3.43 21.28
CA VAL A 188 -4.61 2.66 20.06
C VAL A 188 -5.86 1.93 19.58
N GLY A 189 -6.36 2.27 18.39
CA GLY A 189 -7.44 1.56 17.73
C GLY A 189 -6.89 0.41 16.87
N VAL A 190 -5.99 0.71 15.94
CA VAL A 190 -5.35 -0.30 15.09
C VAL A 190 -3.93 0.09 14.70
N VAL A 191 -3.02 -0.88 14.68
CA VAL A 191 -1.66 -0.73 14.16
C VAL A 191 -1.58 -1.35 12.78
N VAL A 192 -1.19 -0.55 11.78
CA VAL A 192 -1.00 -0.98 10.39
C VAL A 192 0.49 -1.21 10.15
N GLU A 193 0.87 -2.45 9.87
CA GLU A 193 2.25 -2.88 9.61
C GLU A 193 2.47 -3.27 8.15
N ASP A 194 1.44 -3.74 7.46
CA ASP A 194 1.51 -4.06 6.03
C ASP A 194 0.90 -2.94 5.18
N PHE A 195 1.75 -2.23 4.43
CA PHE A 195 1.35 -1.13 3.55
C PHE A 195 0.98 -1.57 2.12
N PHE A 196 0.88 -2.87 1.85
CA PHE A 196 0.48 -3.39 0.54
C PHE A 196 -1.02 -3.64 0.44
N ASP A 197 -1.58 -4.26 1.47
CA ASP A 197 -2.97 -4.64 1.54
C ASP A 197 -3.63 -4.09 2.83
N PHE A 198 -3.22 -2.88 3.25
CA PHE A 198 -3.62 -2.26 4.53
C PHE A 198 -5.13 -2.01 4.66
N TYR A 199 -5.88 -1.96 3.57
CA TYR A 199 -7.34 -1.94 3.63
C TYR A 199 -7.94 -3.16 4.36
N LEU A 200 -7.18 -4.26 4.47
CA LEU A 200 -7.61 -5.46 5.20
C LEU A 200 -7.70 -5.24 6.70
N TYR A 201 -6.94 -4.30 7.26
CA TYR A 201 -7.08 -3.92 8.67
C TYR A 201 -8.45 -3.33 8.94
N TYR A 202 -8.95 -2.46 8.04
CA TYR A 202 -10.33 -1.96 8.15
C TYR A 202 -11.37 -3.06 7.95
N GLU A 203 -11.15 -3.97 7.01
CA GLU A 203 -12.04 -5.12 6.83
C GLU A 203 -12.07 -6.04 8.07
N GLN A 204 -10.94 -6.19 8.75
CA GLN A 204 -10.88 -6.93 10.02
C GLN A 204 -11.69 -6.25 11.12
N LEU A 205 -11.58 -4.93 11.27
CA LEU A 205 -12.35 -4.16 12.24
C LEU A 205 -13.86 -4.31 12.03
N GLU A 206 -14.32 -4.20 10.79
CA GLU A 206 -15.75 -4.22 10.45
C GLU A 206 -16.38 -5.62 10.41
N LYS A 207 -15.63 -6.61 9.95
CA LYS A 207 -16.17 -7.96 9.65
C LYS A 207 -15.68 -9.02 10.62
N GLY A 208 -14.74 -8.65 11.49
CA GLY A 208 -14.02 -9.62 12.30
C GLY A 208 -13.08 -10.51 11.47
N GLY A 209 -12.54 -11.52 12.10
CA GLY A 209 -11.58 -12.44 11.48
C GLY A 209 -10.15 -12.17 11.95
N ARG A 210 -9.20 -12.83 11.31
CA ARG A 210 -7.78 -12.75 11.65
C ARG A 210 -6.96 -12.43 10.42
N LEU A 211 -6.08 -11.45 10.52
CA LEU A 211 -5.06 -11.19 9.50
C LEU A 211 -3.95 -12.24 9.60
N ILE A 212 -3.60 -12.83 8.47
CA ILE A 212 -2.52 -13.82 8.33
C ILE A 212 -1.73 -13.55 7.06
N TYR A 213 -0.48 -13.94 7.03
CA TYR A 213 0.29 -14.01 5.80
C TYR A 213 0.12 -15.38 5.13
N CYS A 214 -0.20 -15.38 3.84
CA CYS A 214 -0.29 -16.62 3.05
C CYS A 214 1.05 -17.36 3.06
N GLN A 215 1.06 -18.62 3.48
CA GLN A 215 2.28 -19.40 3.58
C GLN A 215 3.00 -19.63 2.24
N GLU A 216 2.27 -19.57 1.13
CA GLU A 216 2.82 -19.79 -0.22
C GLU A 216 3.38 -18.51 -0.85
N CYS A 217 2.65 -17.40 -0.78
CA CYS A 217 3.00 -16.18 -1.50
C CYS A 217 3.22 -14.94 -0.61
N GLY A 218 3.20 -15.09 0.72
CA GLY A 218 3.43 -14.01 1.66
C GLY A 218 2.40 -12.86 1.64
N LYS A 219 1.31 -12.97 0.86
CA LYS A 219 0.29 -11.93 0.80
C LYS A 219 -0.52 -11.90 2.09
N LEU A 220 -0.77 -10.69 2.63
CA LEU A 220 -1.71 -10.49 3.74
C LEU A 220 -3.14 -10.86 3.30
N VAL A 221 -3.86 -11.61 4.13
CA VAL A 221 -5.24 -12.02 3.86
C VAL A 221 -6.07 -12.01 5.14
N LEU A 222 -7.36 -11.71 5.00
CA LEU A 222 -8.32 -11.85 6.10
C LEU A 222 -8.84 -13.29 6.14
N ALA A 223 -8.42 -14.05 7.15
CA ALA A 223 -8.83 -15.42 7.37
C ALA A 223 -10.22 -15.47 8.01
N LYS A 224 -11.16 -16.17 7.34
CA LYS A 224 -12.51 -16.38 7.83
C LYS A 224 -12.67 -17.57 8.78
N GLY A 225 -11.64 -18.40 8.89
CA GLY A 225 -11.66 -19.60 9.73
C GLY A 225 -10.26 -19.99 10.23
N ASN A 226 -10.22 -20.77 11.31
CA ASN A 226 -8.97 -21.12 12.00
C ASN A 226 -7.99 -21.95 11.15
N LYS A 227 -8.50 -22.65 10.11
CA LYS A 227 -7.67 -23.51 9.22
C LYS A 227 -7.17 -22.76 7.98
N THR A 228 -7.49 -21.48 7.81
CA THR A 228 -7.03 -20.69 6.66
C THR A 228 -5.55 -20.36 6.84
N ILE A 229 -4.69 -20.88 5.95
CA ILE A 229 -3.24 -20.64 5.91
C ILE A 229 -2.77 -20.13 4.55
N TYR A 230 -3.63 -20.20 3.52
CA TYR A 230 -3.36 -19.74 2.17
C TYR A 230 -4.36 -18.69 1.72
N CYS A 231 -3.95 -17.80 0.81
CA CYS A 231 -4.90 -16.96 0.10
C CYS A 231 -5.77 -17.81 -0.87
N SER A 232 -6.90 -17.27 -1.29
CA SER A 232 -7.84 -17.99 -2.16
C SER A 232 -7.23 -18.47 -3.48
N LYS A 233 -6.25 -17.72 -4.03
CA LYS A 233 -5.53 -18.11 -5.25
C LYS A 233 -4.62 -19.32 -4.97
N CYS A 234 -3.70 -19.21 -4.02
CA CYS A 234 -2.76 -20.28 -3.70
C CYS A 234 -3.48 -21.57 -3.25
N ALA A 235 -4.55 -21.45 -2.49
CA ALA A 235 -5.36 -22.60 -2.11
C ALA A 235 -5.97 -23.34 -3.32
N LYS A 236 -6.42 -22.61 -4.35
CA LYS A 236 -6.91 -23.21 -5.61
C LYS A 236 -5.79 -23.88 -6.40
N ASP A 237 -4.66 -23.22 -6.52
CA ASP A 237 -3.49 -23.72 -7.28
C ASP A 237 -2.95 -25.01 -6.64
N ILE A 238 -2.80 -25.03 -5.32
CA ILE A 238 -2.40 -26.23 -4.56
C ILE A 238 -3.38 -27.38 -4.76
N LYS A 239 -4.69 -27.09 -4.66
CA LYS A 239 -5.72 -28.11 -4.88
C LYS A 239 -5.68 -28.69 -6.30
N LEU A 240 -5.46 -27.84 -7.31
CA LEU A 240 -5.33 -28.26 -8.71
C LEU A 240 -4.11 -29.17 -8.91
N GLN A 241 -2.96 -28.80 -8.33
CA GLN A 241 -1.74 -29.62 -8.38
C GLN A 241 -1.97 -31.00 -7.75
N GLN A 242 -2.56 -31.06 -6.56
CA GLN A 242 -2.89 -32.31 -5.88
C GLN A 242 -3.82 -33.20 -6.72
N THR A 243 -4.83 -32.60 -7.36
CA THR A 243 -5.76 -33.32 -8.24
C THR A 243 -5.05 -33.92 -9.48
N ASN A 244 -4.14 -33.15 -10.09
CA ASN A 244 -3.39 -33.59 -11.26
C ASN A 244 -2.37 -34.71 -10.91
N MET A 245 -1.75 -34.62 -9.73
CA MET A 245 -0.86 -35.67 -9.23
C MET A 245 -1.59 -36.98 -8.94
N SER A 246 -2.82 -36.90 -8.41
CA SER A 246 -3.65 -38.08 -8.16
C SER A 246 -4.07 -38.78 -9.46
N LYS A 247 -4.38 -38.01 -10.53
CA LYS A 247 -4.73 -38.56 -11.85
C LYS A 247 -3.56 -39.22 -12.59
N LYS A 248 -2.31 -38.83 -12.30
CA LYS A 248 -1.11 -39.44 -12.90
C LYS A 248 -0.68 -40.75 -12.22
N ARG A 249 -1.29 -41.08 -11.07
CA ARG A 249 -0.98 -42.33 -10.31
C ARG A 249 -1.95 -43.45 -10.59
N VAL A 250 -2.92 -43.24 -11.46
CA VAL A 250 -3.88 -44.24 -11.98
C VAL A 250 -3.49 -44.52 -13.42
#